data_5d1af9fa443cb8da506497d85627b371
#
_entry.id   5d1af9fa443cb8da506497d85627b371
#
_cell.length_a   1.000
_cell.length_b   1.000
_cell.length_c   1.000
_cell.angle_alpha   90.00
_cell.angle_beta   90.00
_cell.angle_gamma   90.00
#
_symmetry.space_group_name_H-M   'P 1'
#
loop_
_entity.id
_entity.type
_entity.pdbx_description
1 polymer ?
#
loop_
_entity_poly.entity_id
_entity_poly.type
_entity_poly.pdbx_seq_one_letter_code
_entity_poly.pdbx_strand_id
1 'polypeptide(L)'
;MKVTFAGAVKSAFLNFAQFRGVSTRPEYWYFVLFSVLMALVLGTIDSVIWPPVQSEDVLETLNQPTPFSNVFAIVLLIPSLAITSRRIRDAGWSGKWLFSLLLPLVPFIYGVVGVISYLDTVVTPDIETLVTLISYFVPAILLAFAVQIFLLVLCLRPSKSKEDGNRFAE
;
A
#
# COMPACT_ATOMS: atom_id res chain seq x y z
N MET A 1 18.51 21.01 -10.59
CA MET A 1 18.17 21.40 -9.20
C MET A 1 18.27 20.18 -8.30
N LYS A 2 18.91 20.30 -7.11
CA LYS A 2 18.90 19.20 -6.12
C LYS A 2 17.50 19.11 -5.47
N VAL A 3 16.88 17.96 -5.52
CA VAL A 3 15.60 17.71 -4.83
C VAL A 3 15.88 17.69 -3.32
N THR A 4 15.17 18.52 -2.56
CA THR A 4 15.22 18.51 -1.10
C THR A 4 14.06 17.69 -0.53
N PHE A 5 14.21 17.17 0.70
CA PHE A 5 13.15 16.42 1.38
C PHE A 5 11.83 17.21 1.45
N ALA A 6 11.88 18.44 1.96
CA ALA A 6 10.69 19.29 2.05
C ALA A 6 10.09 19.62 0.68
N GLY A 7 10.96 19.83 -0.35
CA GLY A 7 10.52 20.07 -1.72
C GLY A 7 9.78 18.86 -2.32
N ALA A 8 10.27 17.65 -2.08
CA ALA A 8 9.65 16.41 -2.54
C ALA A 8 8.26 16.19 -1.91
N VAL A 9 8.16 16.36 -0.59
CA VAL A 9 6.89 16.24 0.14
C VAL A 9 5.88 17.29 -0.36
N LYS A 10 6.31 18.56 -0.46
CA LYS A 10 5.47 19.63 -0.99
C LYS A 10 4.99 19.35 -2.42
N SER A 11 5.89 18.89 -3.29
CA SER A 11 5.56 18.52 -4.68
C SER A 11 4.54 17.38 -4.73
N ALA A 12 4.67 16.36 -3.87
CA ALA A 12 3.74 15.24 -3.80
C ALA A 12 2.32 15.69 -3.43
N PHE A 13 2.19 16.59 -2.45
CA PHE A 13 0.88 17.12 -2.04
C PHE A 13 0.29 18.13 -3.04
N LEU A 14 1.09 19.01 -3.62
CA LEU A 14 0.60 19.92 -4.66
C LEU A 14 0.11 19.19 -5.91
N ASN A 15 0.75 18.07 -6.22
CA ASN A 15 0.41 17.22 -7.37
C ASN A 15 -0.29 15.92 -6.92
N PHE A 16 -1.08 15.97 -5.84
CA PHE A 16 -1.64 14.79 -5.17
C PHE A 16 -2.49 13.89 -6.08
N ALA A 17 -3.19 14.47 -7.07
CA ALA A 17 -4.02 13.74 -8.04
C ALA A 17 -3.44 13.77 -9.45
N GLN A 18 -2.18 14.19 -9.63
CA GLN A 18 -1.55 14.25 -10.94
C GLN A 18 -0.86 12.91 -11.26
N PHE A 19 -1.52 12.09 -12.05
CA PHE A 19 -1.01 10.79 -12.51
C PHE A 19 -0.17 10.88 -13.79
N ARG A 20 -0.11 12.05 -14.43
CA ARG A 20 0.72 12.33 -15.61
C ARG A 20 2.06 12.94 -15.22
N GLY A 21 3.02 12.95 -16.15
CA GLY A 21 4.39 13.41 -15.89
C GLY A 21 5.27 12.32 -15.30
N VAL A 22 6.42 12.71 -14.80
CA VAL A 22 7.45 11.84 -14.22
C VAL A 22 7.83 12.33 -12.83
N SER A 23 8.33 11.43 -11.99
CA SER A 23 8.87 11.74 -10.66
C SER A 23 10.21 11.04 -10.49
N THR A 24 11.22 11.80 -10.10
CA THR A 24 12.58 11.30 -9.93
C THR A 24 12.69 10.35 -8.74
N ARG A 25 13.76 9.51 -8.71
CA ARG A 25 14.03 8.63 -7.56
C ARG A 25 14.06 9.38 -6.23
N PRO A 26 14.80 10.49 -6.07
CA PRO A 26 14.84 11.22 -4.81
C PRO A 26 13.45 11.72 -4.37
N GLU A 27 12.63 12.25 -5.29
CA GLU A 27 11.27 12.69 -4.96
C GLU A 27 10.42 11.57 -4.41
N TYR A 28 10.43 10.42 -5.08
CA TYR A 28 9.67 9.25 -4.66
C TYR A 28 10.12 8.75 -3.28
N TRP A 29 11.42 8.52 -3.09
CA TRP A 29 11.94 7.97 -1.84
C TRP A 29 11.85 8.92 -0.65
N TYR A 30 11.98 10.23 -0.88
CA TYR A 30 11.73 11.22 0.17
C TYR A 30 10.26 11.25 0.60
N PHE A 31 9.33 11.07 -0.33
CA PHE A 31 7.91 10.96 0.00
C PHE A 31 7.61 9.66 0.75
N VAL A 32 8.19 8.54 0.35
CA VAL A 32 8.07 7.27 1.08
C VAL A 32 8.62 7.41 2.50
N LEU A 33 9.81 8.01 2.65
CA LEU A 33 10.41 8.26 3.97
C LEU A 33 9.49 9.13 4.84
N PHE A 34 8.95 10.21 4.28
CA PHE A 34 7.96 11.05 4.97
C PHE A 34 6.76 10.24 5.43
N SER A 35 6.20 9.42 4.56
CA SER A 35 5.02 8.60 4.87
C SER A 35 5.28 7.61 6.01
N VAL A 36 6.46 6.96 6.01
CA VAL A 36 6.88 6.04 7.08
C VAL A 36 7.09 6.78 8.40
N LEU A 37 7.80 7.90 8.39
CA LEU A 37 8.04 8.69 9.61
C LEU A 37 6.74 9.20 10.23
N MET A 38 5.82 9.69 9.41
CA MET A 38 4.52 10.16 9.88
C MET A 38 3.64 9.01 10.38
N ALA A 39 3.68 7.85 9.74
CA ALA A 39 2.95 6.67 10.22
C ALA A 39 3.47 6.21 11.59
N LEU A 40 4.79 6.24 11.82
CA LEU A 40 5.39 5.92 13.13
C LEU A 40 4.97 6.94 14.21
N VAL A 41 5.00 8.24 13.89
CA VAL A 41 4.59 9.29 14.83
C VAL A 41 3.11 9.17 15.18
N LEU A 42 2.25 9.01 14.18
CA LEU A 42 0.80 8.91 14.41
C LEU A 42 0.42 7.60 15.10
N GLY A 43 1.09 6.49 14.76
CA GLY A 43 0.89 5.21 15.44
C GLY A 43 1.30 5.26 16.91
N THR A 44 2.39 5.99 17.25
CA THR A 44 2.75 6.23 18.66
C THR A 44 1.73 7.12 19.37
N ILE A 45 1.21 8.15 18.71
CA ILE A 45 0.16 9.01 19.28
C ILE A 45 -1.11 8.19 19.53
N ASP A 46 -1.54 7.40 18.55
CA ASP A 46 -2.70 6.52 18.70
C ASP A 46 -2.51 5.55 19.89
N SER A 47 -1.34 4.92 20.03
CA SER A 47 -1.06 3.96 21.12
C SER A 47 -0.96 4.61 22.51
N VAL A 48 -0.62 5.90 22.59
CA VAL A 48 -0.60 6.66 23.85
C VAL A 48 -2.00 7.08 24.27
N ILE A 49 -2.83 7.50 23.32
CA ILE A 49 -4.20 7.99 23.60
C ILE A 49 -5.16 6.81 23.81
N TRP A 50 -5.00 5.76 23.03
CA TRP A 50 -5.73 4.49 23.13
C TRP A 50 -4.75 3.34 23.42
N PRO A 51 -4.29 3.21 24.67
CA PRO A 51 -3.33 2.16 25.02
C PRO A 51 -3.92 0.78 24.75
N PRO A 52 -3.11 -0.16 24.24
CA PRO A 52 -3.56 -1.50 23.94
C PRO A 52 -4.13 -2.17 25.20
N VAL A 53 -5.37 -2.62 25.12
CA VAL A 53 -5.98 -3.40 26.19
C VAL A 53 -5.33 -4.78 26.16
N GLN A 54 -4.77 -5.20 27.30
CA GLN A 54 -4.28 -6.56 27.49
C GLN A 54 -5.51 -7.45 27.75
N SER A 55 -6.17 -7.85 26.69
CA SER A 55 -7.31 -8.79 26.75
C SER A 55 -6.84 -10.18 26.30
N GLU A 56 -7.35 -11.22 26.91
CA GLU A 56 -7.19 -12.59 26.42
C GLU A 56 -7.97 -12.81 25.10
N ASP A 57 -8.91 -11.91 24.79
CA ASP A 57 -9.63 -11.92 23.53
C ASP A 57 -8.82 -11.25 22.41
N VAL A 58 -8.39 -12.06 21.46
CA VAL A 58 -7.62 -11.63 20.28
C VAL A 58 -8.42 -10.61 19.44
N LEU A 59 -9.75 -10.77 19.34
CA LEU A 59 -10.60 -9.86 18.56
C LEU A 59 -10.66 -8.47 19.20
N GLU A 60 -10.69 -8.38 20.52
CA GLU A 60 -10.64 -7.09 21.23
C GLU A 60 -9.30 -6.42 21.02
N THR A 61 -8.20 -7.18 21.08
CA THR A 61 -6.85 -6.68 20.83
C THR A 61 -6.68 -6.17 19.39
N LEU A 62 -7.27 -6.82 18.40
CA LEU A 62 -7.22 -6.41 16.99
C LEU A 62 -8.13 -5.22 16.65
N ASN A 63 -9.17 -4.99 17.43
CA ASN A 63 -10.16 -3.90 17.20
C ASN A 63 -9.79 -2.58 17.89
N GLN A 64 -8.51 -2.35 18.17
CA GLN A 64 -8.03 -1.13 18.79
C GLN A 64 -8.21 0.08 17.87
N PRO A 65 -8.76 1.19 18.37
CA PRO A 65 -8.93 2.38 17.56
C PRO A 65 -7.58 3.04 17.23
N THR A 66 -7.33 3.28 15.96
CA THR A 66 -6.15 4.00 15.46
C THR A 66 -6.59 5.15 14.53
N PRO A 67 -7.37 6.13 15.04
CA PRO A 67 -8.04 7.11 14.19
C PRO A 67 -7.06 8.00 13.43
N PHE A 68 -5.95 8.45 14.05
CA PHE A 68 -4.99 9.33 13.40
C PHE A 68 -4.25 8.61 12.27
N SER A 69 -3.81 7.37 12.51
CA SER A 69 -3.16 6.54 11.50
C SER A 69 -4.11 6.23 10.34
N ASN A 70 -5.38 5.93 10.62
CA ASN A 70 -6.39 5.63 9.61
C ASN A 70 -6.72 6.86 8.74
N VAL A 71 -6.94 8.03 9.34
CA VAL A 71 -7.17 9.27 8.59
C VAL A 71 -5.98 9.60 7.72
N PHE A 72 -4.76 9.48 8.25
CA PHE A 72 -3.54 9.73 7.51
C PHE A 72 -3.38 8.77 6.33
N ALA A 73 -3.66 7.47 6.51
CA ALA A 73 -3.61 6.48 5.43
C ALA A 73 -4.59 6.83 4.29
N ILE A 74 -5.81 7.27 4.63
CA ILE A 74 -6.81 7.72 3.65
C ILE A 74 -6.32 8.97 2.90
N VAL A 75 -5.79 9.96 3.60
CA VAL A 75 -5.26 11.19 3.01
C VAL A 75 -4.09 10.91 2.07
N LEU A 76 -3.21 9.97 2.44
CA LEU A 76 -2.05 9.59 1.63
C LEU A 76 -2.38 8.67 0.45
N LEU A 77 -3.56 8.05 0.40
CA LEU A 77 -3.90 7.08 -0.62
C LEU A 77 -3.70 7.65 -2.05
N ILE A 78 -4.33 8.79 -2.33
CA ILE A 78 -4.26 9.40 -3.68
C ILE A 78 -2.86 9.92 -4.01
N PRO A 79 -2.17 10.71 -3.12
CA PRO A 79 -0.80 11.15 -3.37
C PRO A 79 0.18 9.99 -3.60
N SER A 80 0.05 8.89 -2.83
CA SER A 80 0.91 7.72 -2.98
C SER A 80 0.73 7.03 -4.33
N LEU A 81 -0.50 6.86 -4.78
CA LEU A 81 -0.80 6.30 -6.09
C LEU A 81 -0.30 7.23 -7.22
N ALA A 82 -0.48 8.55 -7.08
CA ALA A 82 -0.06 9.51 -8.08
C ALA A 82 1.47 9.56 -8.23
N ILE A 83 2.22 9.64 -7.12
CA ILE A 83 3.69 9.67 -7.18
C ILE A 83 4.27 8.34 -7.66
N THR A 84 3.66 7.20 -7.28
CA THR A 84 4.07 5.86 -7.76
C THR A 84 3.84 5.75 -9.26
N SER A 85 2.71 6.20 -9.80
CA SER A 85 2.44 6.24 -11.24
C SER A 85 3.49 7.07 -11.99
N ARG A 86 3.82 8.27 -11.47
CA ARG A 86 4.84 9.15 -12.05
C ARG A 86 6.24 8.52 -11.98
N ARG A 87 6.55 7.81 -10.90
CA ARG A 87 7.82 7.11 -10.73
C ARG A 87 7.97 5.94 -11.71
N ILE A 88 6.92 5.15 -11.92
CA ILE A 88 6.90 4.06 -12.91
C ILE A 88 7.15 4.61 -14.33
N ARG A 89 6.56 5.77 -14.66
CA ARG A 89 6.78 6.46 -15.94
C ARG A 89 8.21 6.99 -16.10
N ASP A 90 8.80 7.50 -15.05
CA ASP A 90 10.19 7.95 -15.03
C ASP A 90 11.16 6.79 -15.35
N ALA A 91 10.82 5.56 -14.95
CA ALA A 91 11.54 4.35 -15.31
C ALA A 91 11.25 3.85 -16.75
N GLY A 92 10.44 4.55 -17.54
CA GLY A 92 10.08 4.21 -18.91
C GLY A 92 8.92 3.23 -19.05
N TRP A 93 8.21 2.92 -17.96
CA TRP A 93 7.07 2.01 -17.97
C TRP A 93 5.75 2.77 -17.92
N SER A 94 4.66 2.13 -18.36
CA SER A 94 3.34 2.74 -18.29
C SER A 94 2.84 2.81 -16.85
N GLY A 95 2.34 3.98 -16.42
CA GLY A 95 1.66 4.12 -15.12
C GLY A 95 0.44 3.22 -14.94
N LYS A 96 -0.07 2.61 -16.02
CA LYS A 96 -1.16 1.62 -15.97
C LYS A 96 -0.80 0.36 -15.17
N TRP A 97 0.49 0.08 -14.97
CA TRP A 97 0.92 -1.02 -14.10
C TRP A 97 0.46 -0.85 -12.65
N LEU A 98 0.05 0.34 -12.25
CA LEU A 98 -0.57 0.58 -10.96
C LEU A 98 -1.89 -0.21 -10.79
N PHE A 99 -2.60 -0.50 -11.88
CA PHE A 99 -3.81 -1.34 -11.84
C PHE A 99 -3.53 -2.80 -11.43
N SER A 100 -2.26 -3.24 -11.45
CA SER A 100 -1.89 -4.54 -10.90
C SER A 100 -2.22 -4.68 -9.42
N LEU A 101 -2.35 -3.57 -8.67
CA LEU A 101 -2.82 -3.56 -7.29
C LEU A 101 -4.25 -4.12 -7.12
N LEU A 102 -5.03 -4.19 -8.19
CA LEU A 102 -6.38 -4.77 -8.19
C LEU A 102 -6.37 -6.29 -8.38
N LEU A 103 -5.25 -6.90 -8.85
CA LEU A 103 -5.18 -8.34 -9.11
C LEU A 103 -5.45 -9.19 -7.87
N PRO A 104 -4.94 -8.86 -6.67
CA PRO A 104 -5.22 -9.63 -5.46
C PRO A 104 -6.69 -9.65 -5.03
N LEU A 105 -7.52 -8.71 -5.54
CA LEU A 105 -8.95 -8.68 -5.23
C LEU A 105 -9.68 -9.92 -5.74
N VAL A 106 -9.23 -10.50 -6.85
CA VAL A 106 -9.88 -11.68 -7.44
C VAL A 106 -9.78 -12.89 -6.48
N PRO A 107 -8.59 -13.35 -6.06
CA PRO A 107 -8.50 -14.43 -5.09
C PRO A 107 -9.01 -14.02 -3.70
N PHE A 108 -9.01 -12.75 -3.35
CA PHE A 108 -9.60 -12.26 -2.10
C PHE A 108 -11.13 -12.47 -2.09
N ILE A 109 -11.84 -12.07 -3.16
CA ILE A 109 -13.28 -12.27 -3.30
C ILE A 109 -13.60 -13.77 -3.29
N TYR A 110 -12.80 -14.60 -3.99
CA TYR A 110 -12.94 -16.05 -3.94
C TYR A 110 -12.78 -16.59 -2.50
N GLY A 111 -11.79 -16.06 -1.76
CA GLY A 111 -11.59 -16.41 -0.36
C GLY A 111 -12.78 -16.06 0.52
N VAL A 112 -13.37 -14.88 0.36
CA VAL A 112 -14.56 -14.45 1.10
C VAL A 112 -15.75 -15.39 0.82
N VAL A 113 -15.99 -15.72 -0.45
CA VAL A 113 -17.07 -16.66 -0.83
C VAL A 113 -16.81 -18.05 -0.24
N GLY A 114 -15.55 -18.51 -0.29
CA GLY A 114 -15.14 -19.79 0.30
C GLY A 114 -15.37 -19.84 1.81
N VAL A 115 -15.02 -18.79 2.53
CA VAL A 115 -15.26 -18.66 3.97
C VAL A 115 -16.75 -18.70 4.29
N ILE A 116 -17.58 -17.93 3.58
CA ILE A 116 -19.03 -17.92 3.80
C ILE A 116 -19.61 -19.33 3.59
N SER A 117 -19.27 -19.98 2.48
CA SER A 117 -19.74 -21.33 2.17
C SER A 117 -19.26 -22.39 3.18
N TYR A 118 -18.05 -22.23 3.72
CA TYR A 118 -17.49 -23.14 4.70
C TYR A 118 -18.16 -22.98 6.07
N LEU A 119 -18.41 -21.75 6.50
CA LEU A 119 -19.05 -21.45 7.78
C LEU A 119 -20.47 -22.05 7.87
N ASP A 120 -21.18 -22.16 6.75
CA ASP A 120 -22.49 -22.83 6.72
C ASP A 120 -22.42 -24.35 7.06
N THR A 121 -21.21 -24.94 6.98
CA THR A 121 -20.99 -26.38 7.26
C THR A 121 -20.39 -26.64 8.64
N VAL A 122 -19.85 -25.63 9.31
CA VAL A 122 -19.17 -25.74 10.61
C VAL A 122 -20.20 -25.77 11.75
N VAL A 123 -20.21 -26.86 12.51
CA VAL A 123 -21.11 -27.02 13.70
C VAL A 123 -20.39 -26.49 14.95
N THR A 124 -19.11 -26.81 15.11
CA THR A 124 -18.27 -26.39 16.27
C THR A 124 -16.93 -25.89 15.74
N PRO A 125 -16.59 -24.62 15.95
CA PRO A 125 -15.28 -24.11 15.53
C PRO A 125 -14.15 -24.73 16.35
N ASP A 126 -13.13 -25.22 15.66
CA ASP A 126 -11.90 -25.75 16.23
C ASP A 126 -10.67 -25.13 15.54
N ILE A 127 -9.47 -25.58 15.92
CA ILE A 127 -8.21 -25.08 15.33
C ILE A 127 -8.11 -25.39 13.84
N GLU A 128 -8.67 -26.51 13.38
CA GLU A 128 -8.70 -26.90 11.97
C GLU A 128 -9.59 -25.96 11.17
N THR A 129 -10.71 -25.55 11.71
CA THR A 129 -11.58 -24.51 11.17
C THR A 129 -10.82 -23.21 10.94
N LEU A 130 -10.06 -22.73 11.94
CA LEU A 130 -9.27 -21.52 11.83
C LEU A 130 -8.21 -21.62 10.73
N VAL A 131 -7.48 -22.74 10.67
CA VAL A 131 -6.47 -22.97 9.63
C VAL A 131 -7.11 -22.97 8.25
N THR A 132 -8.26 -23.60 8.09
CA THR A 132 -9.01 -23.64 6.83
C THR A 132 -9.47 -22.24 6.42
N LEU A 133 -10.04 -21.43 7.32
CA LEU A 133 -10.47 -20.06 7.06
C LEU A 133 -9.29 -19.18 6.59
N ILE A 134 -8.13 -19.29 7.26
CA ILE A 134 -6.94 -18.55 6.87
C ILE A 134 -6.45 -19.00 5.48
N SER A 135 -6.50 -20.31 5.17
CA SER A 135 -6.01 -20.85 3.91
C SER A 135 -6.70 -20.28 2.68
N TYR A 136 -7.98 -19.89 2.80
CA TYR A 136 -8.71 -19.24 1.70
C TYR A 136 -8.11 -17.90 1.26
N PHE A 137 -7.39 -17.19 2.17
CA PHE A 137 -6.79 -15.90 1.86
C PHE A 137 -5.32 -16.00 1.45
N VAL A 138 -4.67 -17.14 1.62
CA VAL A 138 -3.26 -17.36 1.25
C VAL A 138 -2.97 -16.97 -0.20
N PRO A 139 -3.76 -17.37 -1.22
CA PRO A 139 -3.50 -16.98 -2.61
C PRO A 139 -3.56 -15.45 -2.82
N ALA A 140 -4.49 -14.76 -2.15
CA ALA A 140 -4.62 -13.31 -2.23
C ALA A 140 -3.40 -12.61 -1.61
N ILE A 141 -2.95 -13.09 -0.45
CA ILE A 141 -1.77 -12.56 0.25
C ILE A 141 -0.52 -12.75 -0.60
N LEU A 142 -0.28 -13.96 -1.12
CA LEU A 142 0.89 -14.25 -1.96
C LEU A 142 0.89 -13.40 -3.23
N LEU A 143 -0.25 -13.24 -3.89
CA LEU A 143 -0.37 -12.39 -5.07
C LEU A 143 -0.16 -10.93 -4.74
N ALA A 144 -0.66 -10.44 -3.60
CA ALA A 144 -0.43 -9.06 -3.14
C ALA A 144 1.06 -8.80 -2.90
N PHE A 145 1.77 -9.72 -2.25
CA PHE A 145 3.22 -9.64 -2.07
C PHE A 145 3.97 -9.63 -3.41
N ALA A 146 3.60 -10.50 -4.33
CA ALA A 146 4.21 -10.56 -5.66
C ALA A 146 4.03 -9.24 -6.43
N VAL A 147 2.82 -8.66 -6.41
CA VAL A 147 2.52 -7.36 -7.03
C VAL A 147 3.31 -6.23 -6.35
N GLN A 148 3.40 -6.24 -5.01
CA GLN A 148 4.14 -5.23 -4.27
C GLN A 148 5.64 -5.26 -4.59
N ILE A 149 6.24 -6.46 -4.63
CA ILE A 149 7.64 -6.64 -5.04
C ILE A 149 7.83 -6.18 -6.49
N PHE A 150 6.92 -6.53 -7.39
CA PHE A 150 6.98 -6.09 -8.79
C PHE A 150 6.98 -4.57 -8.92
N LEU A 151 6.04 -3.87 -8.26
CA LEU A 151 5.97 -2.41 -8.28
C LEU A 151 7.20 -1.77 -7.61
N LEU A 152 7.71 -2.36 -6.53
CA LEU A 152 8.94 -1.92 -5.88
C LEU A 152 10.14 -2.01 -6.84
N VAL A 153 10.29 -3.12 -7.56
CA VAL A 153 11.34 -3.29 -8.57
C VAL A 153 11.23 -2.24 -9.66
N LEU A 154 10.02 -1.90 -10.14
CA LEU A 154 9.81 -0.83 -11.10
C LEU A 154 10.24 0.54 -10.55
N CYS A 155 9.93 0.82 -9.28
CA CYS A 155 10.32 2.07 -8.63
C CYS A 155 11.83 2.16 -8.32
N LEU A 156 12.53 1.04 -8.21
CA LEU A 156 13.99 0.99 -8.04
C LEU A 156 14.77 1.18 -9.34
N ARG A 157 14.14 1.00 -10.50
CA ARG A 157 14.83 1.15 -11.81
C ARG A 157 15.37 2.56 -12.03
N PRO A 158 16.47 2.73 -12.79
CA PRO A 158 16.99 4.04 -13.15
C PRO A 158 15.96 4.85 -13.93
N SER A 159 16.00 6.18 -13.75
CA SER A 159 15.27 7.11 -14.59
C SER A 159 15.78 7.01 -16.02
N LYS A 160 14.88 7.07 -16.99
CA LYS A 160 15.19 7.06 -18.42
C LYS A 160 14.84 8.42 -19.01
N SER A 161 15.75 8.97 -19.81
CA SER A 161 15.52 10.17 -20.57
C SER A 161 14.71 9.89 -21.85
N LYS A 162 14.33 10.94 -22.55
CA LYS A 162 13.70 10.85 -23.88
C LYS A 162 14.63 10.19 -24.90
N GLU A 163 15.94 10.49 -24.80
CA GLU A 163 17.01 9.89 -25.63
C GLU A 163 17.14 8.38 -25.39
N ASP A 164 16.86 7.91 -24.17
CA ASP A 164 16.81 6.51 -23.80
C ASP A 164 15.50 5.81 -24.21
N GLY A 165 14.65 6.48 -25.01
CA GLY A 165 13.38 5.96 -25.50
C GLY A 165 12.23 6.04 -24.52
N ASN A 166 12.33 6.86 -23.47
CA ASN A 166 11.20 7.08 -22.55
C ASN A 166 10.18 8.03 -23.17
N ARG A 167 9.06 7.49 -23.64
CA ARG A 167 7.94 8.25 -24.22
C ARG A 167 7.17 9.13 -23.23
N PHE A 168 7.46 9.04 -21.93
CA PHE A 168 6.78 9.79 -20.87
C PHE A 168 7.64 10.93 -20.33
N ALA A 169 8.95 10.95 -20.64
CA ALA A 169 9.84 12.06 -20.30
C ALA A 169 9.51 13.28 -21.19
N GLU A 170 9.45 14.46 -20.60
CA GLU A 170 9.28 15.75 -21.28
C GLU A 170 10.60 16.26 -21.85
#